data_7c4a550d075510b5eb5ad833753a2f83
#
_entry.id   7c4a550d075510b5eb5ad833753a2f83
#
_cell.length_a   1.000
_cell.length_b   1.000
_cell.length_c   1.000
_cell.angle_alpha   90.00
_cell.angle_beta   90.00
_cell.angle_gamma   90.00
#
_symmetry.space_group_name_H-M   'P 1'
#
loop_
_entity.id
_entity.type
_entity.pdbx_description
1 polymer ?
#
loop_
_entity_poly.entity_id
_entity_poly.type
_entity_poly.pdbx_seq_one_letter_code
_entity_poly.pdbx_strand_id
1 'polypeptide(L)'
;MVWGAGAHARMLMDNFSGLEDCVEVFLDREYDKKMGDIPVVYPHKWKDFQNYYVVICVKNGFSEIYNELIFRFKCKKENIISSHEWICKLLIERKIRLYPKMVRLETCTLCQLDCTYCYMRTGNYGTIGKGYLKFKEFERFINKNPQINKIEISNNGEVFLNPDLEKILLLANDRNIEISIGNGTNFNTVSDQMLELLVKTGVSFLNISIDGASQRIYSMYRRNGDFNKVISNLKKLNVCKEKYNSEYPVLQWQYVLMQHNECDIEKASKLAKELNMNIFYKYECVKGKFDPVDRKKLENITGLKYFSVEEYNACHEETYGIGMCYDAIFSPQINYDGRLLGCCMLWHEDFGMNVFEEGLEETLNSPKYIQMICLLLGAISMDELTEDIPCTHCEMCGRNIRNKKFLYL
;
A
#
# COMPACT_ATOMS: atom_id res chain seq x y z
N MET A 1 9.91 -26.40 -9.14
CA MET A 1 9.33 -25.68 -10.29
C MET A 1 8.15 -24.83 -9.86
N VAL A 2 7.85 -23.76 -10.59
CA VAL A 2 6.74 -22.84 -10.26
C VAL A 2 5.75 -22.81 -11.43
N TRP A 3 4.48 -23.11 -11.18
CA TRP A 3 3.40 -22.99 -12.17
C TRP A 3 2.76 -21.60 -12.06
N GLY A 4 2.94 -20.81 -13.09
CA GLY A 4 2.56 -19.41 -13.24
C GLY A 4 3.78 -18.49 -13.35
N ALA A 5 3.95 -17.85 -14.51
CA ALA A 5 5.01 -16.87 -14.81
C ALA A 5 4.42 -15.46 -15.03
N GLY A 6 3.27 -15.18 -14.42
CA GLY A 6 2.55 -13.92 -14.53
C GLY A 6 3.04 -12.82 -13.60
N ALA A 7 2.25 -11.75 -13.46
CA ALA A 7 2.56 -10.62 -12.61
C ALA A 7 2.78 -11.00 -11.13
N HIS A 8 2.08 -12.02 -10.68
CA HIS A 8 2.18 -12.52 -9.30
C HIS A 8 3.55 -13.14 -9.01
N ALA A 9 4.03 -14.02 -9.87
CA ALA A 9 5.36 -14.61 -9.74
C ALA A 9 6.47 -13.54 -9.83
N ARG A 10 6.32 -12.55 -10.73
CA ARG A 10 7.26 -11.43 -10.84
C ARG A 10 7.31 -10.61 -9.55
N MET A 11 6.15 -10.31 -8.97
CA MET A 11 6.08 -9.59 -7.70
C MET A 11 6.83 -10.32 -6.58
N LEU A 12 6.74 -11.66 -6.51
CA LEU A 12 7.52 -12.45 -5.56
C LEU A 12 9.02 -12.37 -5.87
N MET A 13 9.42 -12.62 -7.13
CA MET A 13 10.82 -12.54 -7.54
C MET A 13 11.45 -11.17 -7.29
N ASP A 14 10.67 -10.09 -7.41
CA ASP A 14 11.13 -8.72 -7.20
C ASP A 14 11.33 -8.35 -5.72
N ASN A 15 10.63 -9.03 -4.81
CA ASN A 15 10.60 -8.63 -3.39
C ASN A 15 11.24 -9.66 -2.43
N PHE A 16 11.70 -10.80 -2.93
CA PHE A 16 12.40 -11.79 -2.12
C PHE A 16 13.74 -12.14 -2.77
N SER A 17 14.84 -11.73 -2.16
CA SER A 17 16.18 -12.09 -2.61
C SER A 17 16.48 -13.57 -2.32
N GLY A 18 17.21 -14.24 -3.22
CA GLY A 18 17.51 -15.67 -3.16
C GLY A 18 16.38 -16.57 -3.65
N LEU A 19 15.24 -15.99 -4.07
CA LEU A 19 14.12 -16.79 -4.59
C LEU A 19 14.45 -17.38 -5.96
N GLU A 20 15.24 -16.69 -6.76
CA GLU A 20 15.78 -17.17 -8.05
C GLU A 20 16.55 -18.47 -7.92
N ASP A 21 17.31 -18.66 -6.85
CA ASP A 21 18.08 -19.88 -6.59
C ASP A 21 17.19 -21.08 -6.20
N CYS A 22 15.95 -20.79 -5.81
CA CYS A 22 14.96 -21.80 -5.41
C CYS A 22 14.06 -22.25 -6.58
N VAL A 23 14.21 -21.65 -7.78
CA VAL A 23 13.35 -21.93 -8.95
C VAL A 23 14.20 -22.43 -10.12
N GLU A 24 13.98 -23.64 -10.55
CA GLU A 24 14.67 -24.21 -11.72
C GLU A 24 13.93 -23.89 -13.03
N VAL A 25 12.60 -23.85 -13.00
CA VAL A 25 11.77 -23.62 -14.18
C VAL A 25 10.42 -23.04 -13.80
N PHE A 26 9.92 -22.13 -14.64
CA PHE A 26 8.53 -21.70 -14.60
C PHE A 26 7.71 -22.48 -15.63
N LEU A 27 6.50 -22.86 -15.26
CA LEU A 27 5.52 -23.44 -16.16
C LEU A 27 4.41 -22.42 -16.43
N ASP A 28 4.18 -22.08 -17.68
CA ASP A 28 3.07 -21.18 -18.05
C ASP A 28 2.50 -21.57 -19.42
N ARG A 29 1.20 -21.35 -19.62
CA ARG A 29 0.55 -21.55 -20.92
C ARG A 29 1.02 -20.51 -21.94
N GLU A 30 1.43 -19.33 -21.48
CA GLU A 30 2.08 -18.29 -22.25
C GLU A 30 3.61 -18.38 -22.06
N TYR A 31 4.25 -19.29 -22.76
CA TYR A 31 5.65 -19.70 -22.56
C TYR A 31 6.68 -18.78 -23.22
N ASP A 32 6.27 -17.76 -23.94
CA ASP A 32 7.12 -16.69 -24.49
C ASP A 32 7.49 -15.60 -23.47
N LYS A 33 6.93 -15.69 -22.25
CA LYS A 33 7.29 -14.84 -21.12
C LYS A 33 8.73 -15.07 -20.67
N LYS A 34 9.34 -13.99 -20.17
CA LYS A 34 10.67 -14.03 -19.53
C LYS A 34 10.55 -13.85 -18.03
N MET A 35 11.30 -14.63 -17.28
CA MET A 35 11.42 -14.58 -15.81
C MET A 35 12.89 -14.50 -15.41
N GLY A 36 13.57 -13.40 -15.77
CA GLY A 36 15.02 -13.29 -15.66
C GLY A 36 15.70 -14.32 -16.57
N ASP A 37 16.68 -15.04 -16.03
CA ASP A 37 17.40 -16.12 -16.70
C ASP A 37 16.73 -17.49 -16.53
N ILE A 38 15.64 -17.59 -15.75
CA ILE A 38 14.93 -18.84 -15.48
C ILE A 38 14.02 -19.17 -16.67
N PRO A 39 14.11 -20.38 -17.23
CA PRO A 39 13.31 -20.77 -18.39
C PRO A 39 11.82 -20.84 -18.07
N VAL A 40 10.99 -20.39 -19.02
CA VAL A 40 9.53 -20.56 -18.98
C VAL A 40 9.14 -21.60 -20.01
N VAL A 41 8.49 -22.68 -19.58
CA VAL A 41 8.16 -23.85 -20.42
C VAL A 41 6.65 -24.08 -20.44
N TYR A 42 6.10 -24.43 -21.60
CA TYR A 42 4.72 -24.86 -21.70
C TYR A 42 4.50 -26.16 -20.90
N PRO A 43 3.51 -26.26 -20.02
CA PRO A 43 3.36 -27.37 -19.07
C PRO A 43 3.42 -28.76 -19.74
N HIS A 44 2.80 -28.90 -20.92
CA HIS A 44 2.79 -30.19 -21.66
C HIS A 44 4.13 -30.58 -22.28
N LYS A 45 5.08 -29.69 -22.34
CA LYS A 45 6.44 -29.99 -22.80
C LYS A 45 7.34 -30.51 -21.69
N TRP A 46 6.93 -30.35 -20.43
CA TRP A 46 7.63 -30.85 -19.26
C TRP A 46 7.22 -32.31 -18.98
N LYS A 47 8.19 -33.20 -18.84
CA LYS A 47 7.89 -34.64 -18.73
C LYS A 47 8.08 -35.22 -17.33
N ASP A 48 8.80 -34.51 -16.46
CA ASP A 48 9.26 -35.07 -15.19
C ASP A 48 8.65 -34.31 -13.99
N PHE A 49 7.33 -34.39 -13.84
CA PHE A 49 6.64 -33.78 -12.68
C PHE A 49 6.85 -34.57 -11.39
N GLN A 50 7.26 -35.83 -11.46
CA GLN A 50 7.29 -36.70 -10.28
C GLN A 50 8.49 -36.42 -9.36
N ASN A 51 9.57 -35.88 -9.94
CA ASN A 51 10.83 -35.60 -9.22
C ASN A 51 10.93 -34.16 -8.73
N TYR A 52 9.87 -33.33 -8.90
CA TYR A 52 9.87 -31.94 -8.52
C TYR A 52 8.77 -31.59 -7.51
N TYR A 53 9.08 -30.64 -6.63
CA TYR A 53 8.03 -29.86 -5.96
C TYR A 53 7.45 -28.85 -6.95
N VAL A 54 6.13 -28.78 -7.02
CA VAL A 54 5.40 -27.88 -7.88
C VAL A 54 4.70 -26.82 -7.02
N VAL A 55 5.15 -25.58 -7.14
CA VAL A 55 4.54 -24.42 -6.49
C VAL A 55 3.48 -23.84 -7.42
N ILE A 56 2.23 -23.77 -6.98
CA ILE A 56 1.17 -23.10 -7.71
C ILE A 56 1.19 -21.62 -7.35
N CYS A 57 1.55 -20.76 -8.31
CA CYS A 57 1.73 -19.33 -8.16
C CYS A 57 0.79 -18.55 -9.10
N VAL A 58 -0.51 -18.62 -8.82
CA VAL A 58 -1.56 -17.96 -9.60
C VAL A 58 -2.59 -17.31 -8.68
N LYS A 59 -3.10 -16.16 -9.08
CA LYS A 59 -4.16 -15.47 -8.33
C LYS A 59 -5.49 -16.22 -8.36
N ASN A 60 -5.83 -16.83 -9.50
CA ASN A 60 -7.06 -17.56 -9.72
C ASN A 60 -6.76 -18.89 -10.40
N GLY A 61 -7.62 -19.90 -10.23
CA GLY A 61 -7.48 -21.19 -10.91
C GLY A 61 -6.59 -22.21 -10.17
N PHE A 62 -6.31 -22.00 -8.88
CA PHE A 62 -5.54 -22.96 -8.06
C PHE A 62 -6.08 -24.39 -8.17
N SER A 63 -7.40 -24.57 -7.96
CA SER A 63 -8.05 -25.88 -7.98
C SER A 63 -7.97 -26.55 -9.36
N GLU A 64 -8.06 -25.78 -10.44
CA GLU A 64 -7.94 -26.30 -11.81
C GLU A 64 -6.52 -26.84 -12.05
N ILE A 65 -5.50 -26.04 -11.72
CA ILE A 65 -4.09 -26.42 -11.87
C ILE A 65 -3.75 -27.60 -10.97
N TYR A 66 -4.23 -27.59 -9.72
CA TYR A 66 -4.05 -28.70 -8.77
C TYR A 66 -4.61 -30.02 -9.35
N ASN A 67 -5.83 -29.99 -9.87
CA ASN A 67 -6.45 -31.14 -10.49
C ASN A 67 -5.71 -31.59 -11.75
N GLU A 68 -5.24 -30.67 -12.59
CA GLU A 68 -4.43 -30.99 -13.77
C GLU A 68 -3.12 -31.69 -13.36
N LEU A 69 -2.43 -31.20 -12.31
CA LEU A 69 -1.23 -31.81 -11.77
C LEU A 69 -1.48 -33.24 -11.27
N ILE A 70 -2.55 -33.48 -10.55
CA ILE A 70 -2.89 -34.81 -10.00
C ILE A 70 -3.32 -35.77 -11.09
N PHE A 71 -4.34 -35.38 -11.87
CA PHE A 71 -5.02 -36.31 -12.76
C PHE A 71 -4.31 -36.50 -14.12
N ARG A 72 -3.70 -35.44 -14.63
CA ARG A 72 -3.07 -35.44 -15.94
C ARG A 72 -1.58 -35.70 -15.86
N PHE A 73 -0.85 -34.97 -15.02
CA PHE A 73 0.60 -35.08 -14.89
C PHE A 73 1.06 -36.10 -13.85
N LYS A 74 0.11 -36.69 -13.10
CA LYS A 74 0.38 -37.72 -12.06
C LYS A 74 1.35 -37.26 -10.99
N CYS A 75 1.34 -35.98 -10.69
CA CYS A 75 2.11 -35.40 -9.62
C CYS A 75 1.63 -35.94 -8.26
N LYS A 76 2.55 -36.23 -7.34
CA LYS A 76 2.17 -36.64 -5.97
C LYS A 76 1.61 -35.44 -5.22
N LYS A 77 0.56 -35.66 -4.41
CA LYS A 77 -0.10 -34.60 -3.63
C LYS A 77 0.88 -33.87 -2.70
N GLU A 78 1.76 -34.62 -2.05
CA GLU A 78 2.79 -34.12 -1.16
C GLU A 78 3.85 -33.24 -1.83
N ASN A 79 3.92 -33.27 -3.16
CA ASN A 79 4.83 -32.46 -3.94
C ASN A 79 4.19 -31.17 -4.49
N ILE A 80 2.89 -30.95 -4.23
CA ILE A 80 2.20 -29.74 -4.66
C ILE A 80 2.02 -28.81 -3.46
N ILE A 81 2.52 -27.58 -3.59
CA ILE A 81 2.49 -26.56 -2.53
C ILE A 81 1.96 -25.24 -3.09
N SER A 82 1.28 -24.47 -2.29
CA SER A 82 0.88 -23.10 -2.63
C SER A 82 2.08 -22.13 -2.54
N SER A 83 2.02 -21.00 -3.26
CA SER A 83 3.08 -19.99 -3.21
C SER A 83 3.29 -19.43 -1.79
N HIS A 84 2.22 -19.19 -1.03
CA HIS A 84 2.32 -18.65 0.31
C HIS A 84 2.96 -19.64 1.32
N GLU A 85 2.59 -20.93 1.30
CA GLU A 85 3.25 -21.93 2.13
C GLU A 85 4.72 -22.10 1.77
N TRP A 86 5.02 -22.07 0.48
CA TRP A 86 6.40 -22.18 -0.02
C TRP A 86 7.26 -21.00 0.42
N ILE A 87 6.79 -19.76 0.24
CA ILE A 87 7.49 -18.54 0.69
C ILE A 87 7.74 -18.58 2.20
N CYS A 88 6.73 -18.91 3.01
CA CYS A 88 6.89 -19.00 4.45
C CYS A 88 7.94 -20.05 4.85
N LYS A 89 7.91 -21.24 4.23
CA LYS A 89 8.92 -22.27 4.46
C LYS A 89 10.33 -21.76 4.16
N LEU A 90 10.53 -21.12 3.01
CA LEU A 90 11.84 -20.60 2.61
C LEU A 90 12.34 -19.47 3.52
N LEU A 91 11.43 -18.60 4.00
CA LEU A 91 11.76 -17.54 4.97
C LEU A 91 12.20 -18.14 6.32
N ILE A 92 11.45 -19.11 6.84
CA ILE A 92 11.77 -19.80 8.10
C ILE A 92 13.12 -20.53 7.99
N GLU A 93 13.37 -21.19 6.86
CA GLU A 93 14.64 -21.87 6.55
C GLU A 93 15.79 -20.90 6.21
N ARG A 94 15.51 -19.59 6.17
CA ARG A 94 16.47 -18.52 5.78
C ARG A 94 17.12 -18.73 4.42
N LYS A 95 16.42 -19.37 3.50
CA LYS A 95 16.86 -19.57 2.10
C LYS A 95 16.57 -18.35 1.23
N ILE A 96 15.56 -17.57 1.62
CA ILE A 96 15.21 -16.30 0.99
C ILE A 96 15.09 -15.23 2.06
N ARG A 97 15.16 -13.97 1.62
CA ARG A 97 15.00 -12.80 2.49
C ARG A 97 13.99 -11.83 1.88
N LEU A 98 13.16 -11.22 2.71
CA LEU A 98 12.32 -10.11 2.27
C LEU A 98 13.23 -8.92 1.91
N TYR A 99 13.09 -8.44 0.67
CA TYR A 99 13.94 -7.41 0.08
C TYR A 99 13.09 -6.47 -0.80
N PRO A 100 12.16 -5.71 -0.20
CA PRO A 100 11.17 -4.95 -0.95
C PRO A 100 11.84 -3.83 -1.75
N LYS A 101 11.30 -3.55 -2.94
CA LYS A 101 11.71 -2.43 -3.79
C LYS A 101 10.94 -1.14 -3.51
N MET A 102 9.88 -1.24 -2.72
CA MET A 102 9.06 -0.12 -2.29
C MET A 102 8.96 -0.09 -0.76
N VAL A 103 8.96 1.12 -0.19
CA VAL A 103 8.62 1.35 1.22
C VAL A 103 7.63 2.51 1.34
N ARG A 104 6.90 2.52 2.44
CA ARG A 104 6.17 3.69 2.91
C ARG A 104 7.00 4.35 4.01
N LEU A 105 7.44 5.57 3.78
CA LEU A 105 8.29 6.30 4.72
C LEU A 105 7.58 7.57 5.15
N GLU A 106 7.09 7.58 6.40
CA GLU A 106 6.41 8.74 6.95
C GLU A 106 7.34 9.94 6.99
N THR A 107 6.99 11.00 6.30
CA THR A 107 7.84 12.19 6.28
C THR A 107 7.44 13.23 7.30
N CYS A 108 6.18 13.28 7.72
CA CYS A 108 5.72 14.27 8.70
C CYS A 108 4.42 13.83 9.37
N THR A 109 4.43 13.73 10.70
CA THR A 109 3.22 13.46 11.50
C THR A 109 2.55 14.72 12.02
N LEU A 110 3.13 15.91 11.77
CA LEU A 110 2.51 17.19 12.15
C LEU A 110 1.40 17.53 11.17
N CYS A 111 0.33 18.14 11.64
CA CYS A 111 -0.75 18.66 10.80
C CYS A 111 -1.32 19.94 11.41
N GLN A 112 -1.63 20.93 10.58
CA GLN A 112 -2.24 22.21 10.99
C GLN A 112 -3.76 22.16 11.00
N LEU A 113 -4.37 21.11 10.44
CA LEU A 113 -5.83 20.93 10.46
C LEU A 113 -6.29 20.27 11.76
N ASP A 114 -7.57 20.46 12.07
CA ASP A 114 -8.26 19.86 13.21
C ASP A 114 -9.48 19.05 12.71
N CYS A 115 -9.24 18.10 11.79
CA CYS A 115 -10.30 17.31 11.15
C CYS A 115 -11.11 16.52 12.17
N THR A 116 -12.46 16.55 12.05
CA THR A 116 -13.40 16.10 13.09
C THR A 116 -13.16 14.65 13.54
N TYR A 117 -12.82 13.74 12.63
CA TYR A 117 -12.64 12.31 12.92
C TYR A 117 -11.19 11.83 12.80
N CYS A 118 -10.24 12.75 12.64
CA CYS A 118 -8.83 12.37 12.59
C CYS A 118 -8.35 11.96 13.99
N TYR A 119 -7.78 10.75 14.09
CA TYR A 119 -7.23 10.28 15.37
C TYR A 119 -6.08 11.15 15.89
N MET A 120 -5.33 11.80 14.99
CA MET A 120 -4.27 12.75 15.34
C MET A 120 -4.79 13.96 16.13
N ARG A 121 -6.06 14.35 15.93
CA ARG A 121 -6.71 15.47 16.61
C ARG A 121 -6.80 15.28 18.12
N THR A 122 -7.04 14.07 18.58
CA THR A 122 -7.20 13.76 20.00
C THR A 122 -5.91 13.89 20.80
N GLY A 123 -4.79 14.16 20.14
CA GLY A 123 -3.46 14.16 20.75
C GLY A 123 -2.93 12.77 21.05
N ASN A 124 -3.70 11.73 20.75
CA ASN A 124 -3.26 10.35 20.88
C ASN A 124 -2.52 9.94 19.62
N TYR A 125 -1.23 10.23 19.57
CA TYR A 125 -0.37 9.86 18.44
C TYR A 125 0.11 8.41 18.52
N GLY A 126 -0.34 7.64 19.51
CA GLY A 126 0.13 6.27 19.72
C GLY A 126 1.66 6.21 19.75
N THR A 127 2.21 5.20 19.09
CA THR A 127 3.66 5.03 18.95
C THR A 127 4.28 5.91 17.87
N ILE A 128 3.49 6.46 16.93
CA ILE A 128 4.04 7.27 15.83
C ILE A 128 4.64 8.59 16.30
N GLY A 129 4.16 9.19 17.40
CA GLY A 129 4.70 10.44 17.94
C GLY A 129 4.51 11.66 17.03
N LYS A 130 5.13 12.79 17.41
CA LYS A 130 5.10 14.06 16.67
C LYS A 130 6.48 14.42 16.13
N GLY A 131 6.61 14.56 14.82
CA GLY A 131 7.87 14.97 14.23
C GLY A 131 7.87 14.90 12.72
N TYR A 132 9.05 14.99 12.16
CA TYR A 132 9.28 14.88 10.73
C TYR A 132 10.62 14.20 10.44
N LEU A 133 10.69 13.54 9.29
CA LEU A 133 11.89 12.90 8.77
C LEU A 133 12.95 13.95 8.43
N LYS A 134 14.13 13.82 9.01
CA LYS A 134 15.27 14.68 8.72
C LYS A 134 15.96 14.24 7.44
N PHE A 135 16.41 15.19 6.63
CA PHE A 135 17.11 14.91 5.38
C PHE A 135 18.31 13.95 5.55
N LYS A 136 19.11 14.12 6.59
CA LYS A 136 20.27 13.24 6.86
C LYS A 136 19.88 11.77 7.08
N GLU A 137 18.74 11.52 7.74
CA GLU A 137 18.25 10.15 7.94
C GLU A 137 17.74 9.56 6.62
N PHE A 138 17.02 10.36 5.81
CA PHE A 138 16.59 9.95 4.47
C PHE A 138 17.79 9.61 3.58
N GLU A 139 18.80 10.48 3.51
CA GLU A 139 20.01 10.27 2.73
C GLU A 139 20.74 8.99 3.16
N ARG A 140 20.91 8.78 4.48
CA ARG A 140 21.52 7.57 5.02
C ARG A 140 20.72 6.32 4.67
N PHE A 141 19.39 6.39 4.79
CA PHE A 141 18.51 5.29 4.47
C PHE A 141 18.61 4.90 2.99
N ILE A 142 18.54 5.84 2.07
CA ILE A 142 18.65 5.58 0.63
C ILE A 142 20.02 5.00 0.26
N ASN A 143 21.09 5.54 0.83
CA ASN A 143 22.45 5.05 0.55
C ASN A 143 22.67 3.60 1.04
N LYS A 144 21.99 3.18 2.11
CA LYS A 144 22.04 1.81 2.63
C LYS A 144 21.13 0.83 1.90
N ASN A 145 20.11 1.32 1.20
CA ASN A 145 19.07 0.52 0.57
C ASN A 145 18.92 0.83 -0.93
N PRO A 146 19.96 0.53 -1.75
CA PRO A 146 19.98 0.88 -3.18
C PRO A 146 18.91 0.15 -4.00
N GLN A 147 18.29 -0.92 -3.49
CA GLN A 147 17.18 -1.63 -4.12
C GLN A 147 15.88 -0.84 -4.12
N ILE A 148 15.73 0.12 -3.20
CA ILE A 148 14.50 0.92 -3.11
C ILE A 148 14.42 1.88 -4.30
N ASN A 149 13.42 1.69 -5.11
CA ASN A 149 13.17 2.53 -6.30
C ASN A 149 11.82 3.24 -6.25
N LYS A 150 11.01 3.01 -5.21
CA LYS A 150 9.74 3.68 -4.99
C LYS A 150 9.48 3.95 -3.51
N ILE A 151 9.03 5.17 -3.19
CA ILE A 151 8.69 5.55 -1.82
C ILE A 151 7.35 6.29 -1.79
N GLU A 152 6.43 5.79 -0.98
CA GLU A 152 5.23 6.53 -0.58
C GLU A 152 5.58 7.37 0.66
N ILE A 153 5.44 8.69 0.59
CA ILE A 153 5.93 9.62 1.63
C ILE A 153 4.84 10.24 2.49
N SER A 154 3.60 9.80 2.35
CA SER A 154 2.47 10.30 3.15
C SER A 154 1.68 9.16 3.78
N ASN A 155 1.37 9.28 5.06
CA ASN A 155 0.39 8.40 5.73
C ASN A 155 -0.36 9.15 6.81
N ASN A 156 0.36 9.74 7.74
CA ASN A 156 -0.18 10.52 8.86
C ASN A 156 0.22 11.99 8.68
N GLY A 157 -0.45 12.91 9.34
CA GLY A 157 -0.09 14.33 9.32
C GLY A 157 -0.23 15.02 7.96
N GLU A 158 0.68 15.98 7.71
CA GLU A 158 0.73 16.77 6.47
C GLU A 158 2.16 16.84 5.95
N VAL A 159 2.41 16.20 4.83
CA VAL A 159 3.73 16.06 4.20
C VAL A 159 4.41 17.42 3.94
N PHE A 160 3.65 18.45 3.55
CA PHE A 160 4.17 19.79 3.23
C PHE A 160 4.56 20.62 4.46
N LEU A 161 4.43 20.08 5.66
CA LEU A 161 5.00 20.67 6.88
C LEU A 161 6.41 20.19 7.19
N ASN A 162 6.93 19.22 6.45
CA ASN A 162 8.33 18.81 6.61
C ASN A 162 9.27 19.89 6.03
N PRO A 163 10.12 20.54 6.84
CA PRO A 163 11.03 21.59 6.37
C PRO A 163 12.15 21.07 5.46
N ASP A 164 12.43 19.78 5.47
CA ASP A 164 13.46 19.15 4.63
C ASP A 164 12.85 18.50 3.36
N LEU A 165 11.55 18.64 3.10
CA LEU A 165 10.86 17.97 1.98
C LEU A 165 11.50 18.29 0.63
N GLU A 166 11.88 19.55 0.39
CA GLU A 166 12.56 19.97 -0.83
C GLU A 166 13.82 19.13 -1.09
N LYS A 167 14.69 19.00 -0.09
CA LYS A 167 15.93 18.24 -0.21
C LYS A 167 15.67 16.75 -0.42
N ILE A 168 14.63 16.21 0.24
CA ILE A 168 14.19 14.82 0.11
C ILE A 168 13.76 14.54 -1.35
N LEU A 169 12.91 15.41 -1.92
CA LEU A 169 12.44 15.26 -3.31
C LEU A 169 13.57 15.39 -4.34
N LEU A 170 14.49 16.33 -4.13
CA LEU A 170 15.64 16.51 -5.02
C LEU A 170 16.57 15.29 -5.01
N LEU A 171 16.89 14.76 -3.82
CA LEU A 171 17.74 13.56 -3.71
C LEU A 171 17.04 12.33 -4.30
N ALA A 172 15.75 12.15 -4.05
CA ALA A 172 14.99 11.04 -4.62
C ALA A 172 15.02 11.08 -6.16
N ASN A 173 14.80 12.26 -6.75
CA ASN A 173 14.88 12.44 -8.19
C ASN A 173 16.30 12.16 -8.73
N ASP A 174 17.35 12.64 -8.07
CA ASP A 174 18.75 12.38 -8.44
C ASP A 174 19.09 10.89 -8.43
N ARG A 175 18.47 10.14 -7.54
CA ARG A 175 18.65 8.68 -7.40
C ARG A 175 17.65 7.85 -8.21
N ASN A 176 16.82 8.47 -9.07
CA ASN A 176 15.76 7.84 -9.84
C ASN A 176 14.77 7.04 -8.97
N ILE A 177 14.46 7.54 -7.78
CA ILE A 177 13.46 6.96 -6.89
C ILE A 177 12.12 7.62 -7.15
N GLU A 178 11.12 6.81 -7.51
CA GLU A 178 9.75 7.27 -7.69
C GLU A 178 9.16 7.69 -6.34
N ILE A 179 8.68 8.92 -6.24
CA ILE A 179 7.97 9.43 -5.07
C ILE A 179 6.47 9.51 -5.36
N SER A 180 5.66 9.04 -4.41
CA SER A 180 4.20 9.22 -4.38
C SER A 180 3.72 9.85 -3.08
N ILE A 181 2.61 10.57 -3.13
CA ILE A 181 1.87 11.15 -1.99
C ILE A 181 0.45 10.58 -2.06
N GLY A 182 0.32 9.28 -1.80
CA GLY A 182 -0.86 8.48 -2.13
C GLY A 182 -1.88 8.35 -0.99
N ASN A 183 -1.47 8.49 0.27
CA ASN A 183 -2.41 8.38 1.40
C ASN A 183 -3.17 9.68 1.70
N GLY A 184 -2.78 10.76 1.04
CA GLY A 184 -3.49 12.03 1.06
C GLY A 184 -2.76 13.15 1.75
N THR A 185 -2.91 14.35 1.21
CA THR A 185 -2.49 15.63 1.78
C THR A 185 -3.67 16.58 1.84
N ASN A 186 -3.65 17.53 2.75
CA ASN A 186 -4.68 18.57 2.80
C ASN A 186 -4.40 19.75 1.86
N PHE A 187 -3.18 19.86 1.36
CA PHE A 187 -2.74 20.81 0.32
C PHE A 187 -2.93 22.30 0.68
N ASN A 188 -3.10 22.64 1.96
CA ASN A 188 -3.31 24.01 2.43
C ASN A 188 -2.01 24.79 2.60
N THR A 189 -0.88 24.11 2.89
CA THR A 189 0.39 24.76 3.28
C THR A 189 1.44 24.74 2.17
N VAL A 190 1.15 24.13 1.04
CA VAL A 190 2.09 24.04 -0.09
C VAL A 190 2.41 25.42 -0.64
N SER A 191 3.71 25.72 -0.85
CA SER A 191 4.20 26.94 -1.45
C SER A 191 4.24 26.87 -2.97
N ASP A 192 4.29 28.02 -3.65
CA ASP A 192 4.40 28.08 -5.11
C ASP A 192 5.70 27.40 -5.59
N GLN A 193 6.82 27.56 -4.85
CA GLN A 193 8.08 26.87 -5.16
C GLN A 193 7.93 25.34 -5.03
N MET A 194 7.20 24.87 -4.01
CA MET A 194 6.96 23.45 -3.83
C MET A 194 6.06 22.89 -4.94
N LEU A 195 5.04 23.62 -5.39
CA LEU A 195 4.21 23.22 -6.53
C LEU A 195 5.05 23.01 -7.80
N GLU A 196 5.97 23.93 -8.09
CA GLU A 196 6.89 23.80 -9.21
C GLU A 196 7.86 22.62 -9.03
N LEU A 197 8.34 22.39 -7.81
CA LEU A 197 9.26 21.31 -7.48
C LEU A 197 8.61 19.93 -7.68
N LEU A 198 7.36 19.76 -7.24
CA LEU A 198 6.61 18.51 -7.44
C LEU A 198 6.56 18.07 -8.91
N VAL A 199 6.41 19.06 -9.81
CA VAL A 199 6.40 18.81 -11.26
C VAL A 199 7.80 18.51 -11.79
N LYS A 200 8.80 19.29 -11.38
CA LYS A 200 10.20 19.14 -11.83
C LYS A 200 10.84 17.84 -11.40
N THR A 201 10.52 17.38 -10.19
CA THR A 201 11.05 16.11 -9.65
C THR A 201 10.19 14.90 -10.05
N GLY A 202 9.12 15.12 -10.81
CA GLY A 202 8.29 14.05 -11.34
C GLY A 202 7.61 13.21 -10.27
N VAL A 203 7.14 13.84 -9.16
CA VAL A 203 6.29 13.12 -8.19
C VAL A 203 5.17 12.42 -8.95
N SER A 204 5.10 11.10 -8.85
CA SER A 204 4.26 10.30 -9.75
C SER A 204 2.76 10.45 -9.49
N PHE A 205 2.38 10.55 -8.22
CA PHE A 205 0.98 10.58 -7.80
C PHE A 205 0.76 11.49 -6.61
N LEU A 206 -0.33 12.26 -6.65
CA LEU A 206 -0.71 13.18 -5.57
C LEU A 206 -2.20 13.02 -5.26
N ASN A 207 -2.49 12.49 -4.09
CA ASN A 207 -3.84 12.32 -3.57
C ASN A 207 -4.18 13.50 -2.63
N ILE A 208 -5.18 14.29 -3.00
CA ILE A 208 -5.59 15.46 -2.22
C ILE A 208 -6.92 15.16 -1.52
N SER A 209 -6.91 15.31 -0.21
CA SER A 209 -8.05 15.04 0.66
C SER A 209 -8.98 16.25 0.73
N ILE A 210 -10.07 16.25 -0.07
CA ILE A 210 -11.03 17.35 -0.15
C ILE A 210 -12.44 16.80 0.01
N ASP A 211 -13.04 17.00 1.18
CA ASP A 211 -14.31 16.36 1.56
C ASP A 211 -15.50 17.33 1.45
N GLY A 212 -15.57 18.07 0.36
CA GLY A 212 -16.62 19.03 0.02
C GLY A 212 -16.24 19.86 -1.19
N ALA A 213 -17.19 20.50 -1.86
CA ALA A 213 -16.99 21.35 -3.03
C ALA A 213 -17.32 22.84 -2.75
N SER A 214 -17.37 23.22 -1.49
CA SER A 214 -17.55 24.58 -0.99
C SER A 214 -16.85 24.75 0.35
N GLN A 215 -16.42 25.98 0.68
CA GLN A 215 -15.78 26.26 1.96
C GLN A 215 -16.66 25.80 3.13
N ARG A 216 -17.97 26.05 3.05
CA ARG A 216 -18.92 25.69 4.10
C ARG A 216 -18.94 24.16 4.36
N ILE A 217 -19.05 23.34 3.34
CA ILE A 217 -19.11 21.87 3.47
C ILE A 217 -17.72 21.31 3.82
N TYR A 218 -16.66 21.75 3.13
CA TYR A 218 -15.29 21.33 3.38
C TYR A 218 -14.88 21.54 4.85
N SER A 219 -15.15 22.71 5.43
CA SER A 219 -14.72 23.05 6.79
C SER A 219 -15.52 22.34 7.90
N MET A 220 -16.65 21.71 7.58
CA MET A 220 -17.39 20.88 8.55
C MET A 220 -16.57 19.68 9.00
N TYR A 221 -15.78 19.11 8.10
CA TYR A 221 -14.86 18.03 8.41
C TYR A 221 -13.41 18.51 8.51
N ARG A 222 -12.89 19.21 7.49
CA ARG A 222 -11.51 19.74 7.41
C ARG A 222 -11.38 21.07 8.15
N ARG A 223 -11.59 21.03 9.48
CA ARG A 223 -11.52 22.23 10.34
C ARG A 223 -10.16 22.91 10.20
N ASN A 224 -10.14 24.22 10.24
CA ASN A 224 -8.98 25.08 10.00
C ASN A 224 -8.44 25.02 8.56
N GLY A 225 -9.13 24.35 7.64
CA GLY A 225 -8.77 24.31 6.24
C GLY A 225 -9.44 25.41 5.42
N ASP A 226 -8.74 25.86 4.39
CA ASP A 226 -9.20 26.85 3.42
C ASP A 226 -9.40 26.16 2.06
N PHE A 227 -10.66 25.90 1.70
CA PHE A 227 -11.04 25.28 0.44
C PHE A 227 -10.56 26.09 -0.77
N ASN A 228 -10.72 27.43 -0.72
CA ASN A 228 -10.36 28.28 -1.84
C ASN A 228 -8.85 28.26 -2.10
N LYS A 229 -8.05 28.18 -1.03
CA LYS A 229 -6.60 28.04 -1.12
C LYS A 229 -6.20 26.70 -1.76
N VAL A 230 -6.85 25.59 -1.37
CA VAL A 230 -6.61 24.26 -1.99
C VAL A 230 -6.91 24.32 -3.49
N ILE A 231 -8.06 24.87 -3.88
CA ILE A 231 -8.44 25.01 -5.30
C ILE A 231 -7.46 25.92 -6.04
N SER A 232 -7.04 27.02 -5.44
CA SER A 232 -6.03 27.92 -6.00
C SER A 232 -4.68 27.20 -6.25
N ASN A 233 -4.22 26.42 -5.26
CA ASN A 233 -2.99 25.65 -5.36
C ASN A 233 -3.08 24.58 -6.46
N LEU A 234 -4.21 23.91 -6.61
CA LEU A 234 -4.44 22.95 -7.70
C LEU A 234 -4.40 23.61 -9.09
N LYS A 235 -5.01 24.79 -9.24
CA LYS A 235 -4.93 25.57 -10.49
C LYS A 235 -3.48 25.94 -10.82
N LYS A 236 -2.72 26.41 -9.82
CA LYS A 236 -1.30 26.75 -9.99
C LYS A 236 -0.47 25.51 -10.36
N LEU A 237 -0.75 24.36 -9.75
CA LEU A 237 -0.06 23.12 -10.08
C LEU A 237 -0.32 22.70 -11.52
N ASN A 238 -1.57 22.80 -12.02
CA ASN A 238 -1.87 22.54 -13.43
C ASN A 238 -1.13 23.50 -14.37
N VAL A 239 -1.02 24.79 -14.03
CA VAL A 239 -0.21 25.75 -14.79
C VAL A 239 1.28 25.34 -14.79
N CYS A 240 1.82 24.86 -13.68
CA CYS A 240 3.19 24.33 -13.64
C CYS A 240 3.33 23.09 -14.54
N LYS A 241 2.36 22.17 -14.53
CA LYS A 241 2.37 20.98 -15.41
C LYS A 241 2.37 21.38 -16.89
N GLU A 242 1.55 22.32 -17.29
CA GLU A 242 1.54 22.87 -18.65
C GLU A 242 2.89 23.52 -19.00
N LYS A 243 3.42 24.36 -18.11
CA LYS A 243 4.73 25.05 -18.29
C LYS A 243 5.87 24.07 -18.55
N TYR A 244 5.89 22.91 -17.86
CA TYR A 244 6.95 21.91 -17.98
C TYR A 244 6.58 20.74 -18.90
N ASN A 245 5.43 20.81 -19.58
CA ASN A 245 4.89 19.74 -20.42
C ASN A 245 4.94 18.37 -19.73
N SER A 246 4.49 18.34 -18.47
CA SER A 246 4.51 17.15 -17.61
C SER A 246 3.11 16.60 -17.38
N GLU A 247 2.96 15.27 -17.49
CA GLU A 247 1.76 14.58 -17.06
C GLU A 247 1.74 14.35 -15.54
N TYR A 248 2.89 14.50 -14.86
CA TYR A 248 3.05 14.29 -13.43
C TYR A 248 3.02 15.59 -12.63
N PRO A 249 2.57 15.48 -11.35
CA PRO A 249 1.92 14.33 -10.72
C PRO A 249 0.53 14.04 -11.33
N VAL A 250 0.16 12.74 -11.34
CA VAL A 250 -1.23 12.34 -11.56
C VAL A 250 -2.05 12.78 -10.35
N LEU A 251 -3.11 13.54 -10.57
CA LEU A 251 -3.90 14.15 -9.50
C LEU A 251 -5.14 13.32 -9.18
N GLN A 252 -5.33 13.03 -7.89
CA GLN A 252 -6.53 12.38 -7.38
C GLN A 252 -7.17 13.24 -6.29
N TRP A 253 -8.48 13.42 -6.40
CA TRP A 253 -9.31 14.00 -5.35
C TRP A 253 -9.89 12.87 -4.49
N GLN A 254 -9.43 12.71 -3.26
CA GLN A 254 -10.04 11.80 -2.30
C GLN A 254 -11.24 12.48 -1.65
N TYR A 255 -12.39 11.86 -1.76
CA TYR A 255 -13.64 12.32 -1.19
C TYR A 255 -14.22 11.26 -0.27
N VAL A 256 -14.14 11.47 1.03
CA VAL A 256 -14.79 10.59 2.03
C VAL A 256 -16.26 10.96 2.11
N LEU A 257 -17.13 9.99 1.85
CA LEU A 257 -18.59 10.19 1.92
C LEU A 257 -19.04 10.30 3.36
N MET A 258 -19.75 11.38 3.66
CA MET A 258 -20.34 11.68 4.97
C MET A 258 -21.70 12.34 4.79
N GLN A 259 -22.59 12.22 5.78
CA GLN A 259 -23.95 12.75 5.73
C GLN A 259 -24.02 14.24 5.34
N HIS A 260 -23.07 15.05 5.80
CA HIS A 260 -23.08 16.49 5.56
C HIS A 260 -22.57 16.92 4.18
N ASN A 261 -21.83 16.04 3.46
CA ASN A 261 -21.22 16.39 2.18
C ASN A 261 -21.87 15.73 0.96
N GLU A 262 -22.90 14.90 1.15
CA GLU A 262 -23.66 14.26 0.07
C GLU A 262 -24.19 15.29 -0.95
N CYS A 263 -24.65 16.45 -0.47
CA CYS A 263 -25.18 17.51 -1.31
C CYS A 263 -24.17 18.17 -2.26
N ASP A 264 -22.86 18.02 -2.00
CA ASP A 264 -21.79 18.63 -2.79
C ASP A 264 -21.16 17.69 -3.82
N ILE A 265 -21.58 16.40 -3.89
CA ILE A 265 -20.93 15.36 -4.73
C ILE A 265 -20.93 15.70 -6.22
N GLU A 266 -22.07 16.14 -6.76
CA GLU A 266 -22.15 16.52 -8.19
C GLU A 266 -21.23 17.69 -8.51
N LYS A 267 -21.19 18.67 -7.63
CA LYS A 267 -20.31 19.84 -7.74
C LYS A 267 -18.85 19.43 -7.62
N ALA A 268 -18.51 18.53 -6.69
CA ALA A 268 -17.17 17.97 -6.55
C ALA A 268 -16.74 17.23 -7.82
N SER A 269 -17.59 16.37 -8.36
CA SER A 269 -17.32 15.63 -9.58
C SER A 269 -17.07 16.55 -10.79
N LYS A 270 -17.84 17.64 -10.92
CA LYS A 270 -17.64 18.63 -11.98
C LYS A 270 -16.32 19.39 -11.78
N LEU A 271 -16.07 19.87 -10.56
CA LEU A 271 -14.85 20.63 -10.25
C LEU A 271 -13.58 19.78 -10.39
N ALA A 272 -13.63 18.48 -10.04
CA ALA A 272 -12.52 17.59 -10.25
C ALA A 272 -12.11 17.50 -11.73
N LYS A 273 -13.10 17.39 -12.64
CA LYS A 273 -12.85 17.39 -14.10
C LYS A 273 -12.22 18.71 -14.57
N GLU A 274 -12.72 19.85 -14.05
CA GLU A 274 -12.16 21.19 -14.38
C GLU A 274 -10.72 21.35 -13.89
N LEU A 275 -10.32 20.60 -12.85
CA LEU A 275 -8.98 20.62 -12.26
C LEU A 275 -8.08 19.48 -12.79
N ASN A 276 -8.51 18.74 -13.81
CA ASN A 276 -7.79 17.59 -14.36
C ASN A 276 -7.47 16.52 -13.29
N MET A 277 -8.42 16.25 -12.39
CA MET A 277 -8.29 15.29 -11.31
C MET A 277 -9.20 14.08 -11.51
N ASN A 278 -8.72 12.89 -11.19
CA ASN A 278 -9.57 11.75 -10.93
C ASN A 278 -10.20 11.90 -9.54
N ILE A 279 -11.51 11.63 -9.40
CA ILE A 279 -12.13 11.62 -8.08
C ILE A 279 -12.29 10.19 -7.58
N PHE A 280 -11.87 9.96 -6.34
CA PHE A 280 -11.95 8.67 -5.65
C PHE A 280 -12.86 8.81 -4.43
N TYR A 281 -14.01 8.17 -4.48
CA TYR A 281 -14.96 8.15 -3.38
C TYR A 281 -14.60 7.02 -2.41
N LYS A 282 -14.54 7.35 -1.12
CA LYS A 282 -14.16 6.44 -0.05
C LYS A 282 -15.28 6.34 0.98
N TYR A 283 -15.50 5.14 1.50
CA TYR A 283 -16.41 4.97 2.64
C TYR A 283 -15.84 5.65 3.88
N GLU A 284 -16.71 6.17 4.74
CA GLU A 284 -16.31 6.58 6.06
C GLU A 284 -15.91 5.34 6.88
N CYS A 285 -14.68 5.35 7.41
CA CYS A 285 -14.17 4.29 8.27
C CYS A 285 -14.41 4.57 9.76
N VAL A 286 -15.00 5.72 10.10
CA VAL A 286 -15.26 6.14 11.48
C VAL A 286 -16.71 5.90 11.82
N LYS A 287 -16.98 5.44 13.05
CA LYS A 287 -18.29 5.06 13.58
C LYS A 287 -19.37 6.12 13.36
N GLY A 288 -20.04 6.06 12.25
CA GLY A 288 -21.19 6.87 11.93
C GLY A 288 -21.85 6.24 10.70
N LYS A 289 -23.11 5.85 10.80
CA LYS A 289 -23.84 5.35 9.64
C LYS A 289 -24.04 6.50 8.67
N PHE A 290 -23.29 6.48 7.56
CA PHE A 290 -23.68 7.24 6.39
C PHE A 290 -24.92 6.55 5.79
N ASP A 291 -26.07 7.21 5.86
CA ASP A 291 -27.29 6.74 5.25
C ASP A 291 -27.67 7.75 4.15
N PRO A 292 -27.35 7.43 2.89
CA PRO A 292 -27.58 8.35 1.79
C PRO A 292 -29.07 8.66 1.59
N VAL A 293 -29.38 9.92 1.31
CA VAL A 293 -30.73 10.38 1.00
C VAL A 293 -31.24 9.77 -0.32
N ASP A 294 -30.37 9.66 -1.31
CA ASP A 294 -30.69 9.04 -2.61
C ASP A 294 -29.57 8.07 -3.03
N ARG A 295 -29.71 6.81 -2.61
CA ARG A 295 -28.76 5.74 -2.91
C ARG A 295 -28.52 5.54 -4.40
N LYS A 296 -29.58 5.53 -5.20
CA LYS A 296 -29.47 5.27 -6.65
C LYS A 296 -28.73 6.40 -7.37
N LYS A 297 -28.98 7.63 -6.97
CA LYS A 297 -28.24 8.79 -7.48
C LYS A 297 -26.78 8.72 -7.13
N LEU A 298 -26.45 8.40 -5.87
CA LEU A 298 -25.08 8.25 -5.41
C LEU A 298 -24.35 7.11 -6.12
N GLU A 299 -24.98 5.94 -6.27
CA GLU A 299 -24.42 4.82 -7.01
C GLU A 299 -24.06 5.24 -8.45
N ASN A 300 -24.96 5.96 -9.12
CA ASN A 300 -24.72 6.45 -10.49
C ASN A 300 -23.55 7.44 -10.59
N ILE A 301 -23.35 8.29 -9.57
CA ILE A 301 -22.29 9.31 -9.59
C ILE A 301 -20.94 8.71 -9.12
N THR A 302 -20.96 7.92 -8.07
CA THR A 302 -19.74 7.45 -7.39
C THR A 302 -19.27 6.07 -7.88
N GLY A 303 -20.16 5.28 -8.47
CA GLY A 303 -19.91 3.88 -8.81
C GLY A 303 -19.90 2.94 -7.60
N LEU A 304 -20.14 3.45 -6.39
CA LEU A 304 -20.16 2.65 -5.17
C LEU A 304 -21.50 1.95 -5.01
N LYS A 305 -21.45 0.64 -4.76
CA LYS A 305 -22.64 -0.18 -4.50
C LYS A 305 -23.03 -0.24 -3.03
N TYR A 306 -22.07 -0.01 -2.15
CA TYR A 306 -22.21 -0.05 -0.69
C TYR A 306 -21.82 1.31 -0.14
N PHE A 307 -22.41 1.70 1.00
CA PHE A 307 -22.19 3.02 1.58
C PHE A 307 -21.64 2.95 3.01
N SER A 308 -21.32 1.76 3.48
CA SER A 308 -20.56 1.56 4.72
C SER A 308 -19.62 0.35 4.61
N VAL A 309 -18.63 0.32 5.49
CA VAL A 309 -17.72 -0.84 5.64
C VAL A 309 -18.50 -2.09 6.06
N GLU A 310 -19.52 -1.93 6.90
CA GLU A 310 -20.38 -3.01 7.37
C GLU A 310 -21.20 -3.62 6.21
N GLU A 311 -21.81 -2.78 5.35
CA GLU A 311 -22.53 -3.26 4.15
C GLU A 311 -21.58 -4.02 3.22
N TYR A 312 -20.40 -3.46 2.96
CA TYR A 312 -19.40 -4.13 2.13
C TYR A 312 -19.05 -5.51 2.70
N ASN A 313 -18.71 -5.58 3.98
CA ASN A 313 -18.30 -6.82 4.65
C ASN A 313 -19.42 -7.87 4.75
N ALA A 314 -20.69 -7.43 4.75
CA ALA A 314 -21.83 -8.34 4.75
C ALA A 314 -22.04 -9.02 3.39
N CYS A 315 -21.58 -8.40 2.30
CA CYS A 315 -21.77 -8.87 0.92
C CYS A 315 -20.52 -9.51 0.30
N HIS A 316 -19.37 -9.42 0.97
CA HIS A 316 -18.09 -9.94 0.45
C HIS A 316 -17.47 -10.93 1.45
N GLU A 317 -16.80 -11.93 0.91
CA GLU A 317 -16.01 -12.86 1.72
C GLU A 317 -14.80 -12.15 2.34
N GLU A 318 -14.19 -11.22 1.60
CA GLU A 318 -13.06 -10.43 2.05
C GLU A 318 -13.51 -9.20 2.84
N THR A 319 -12.79 -8.89 3.91
CA THR A 319 -13.02 -7.66 4.70
C THR A 319 -12.53 -6.44 3.94
N TYR A 320 -13.31 -5.35 3.95
CA TYR A 320 -12.89 -4.07 3.37
C TYR A 320 -11.50 -3.67 3.88
N GLY A 321 -10.61 -3.35 2.94
CA GLY A 321 -9.25 -2.90 3.27
C GLY A 321 -8.25 -4.01 3.58
N ILE A 322 -8.60 -5.31 3.50
CA ILE A 322 -7.65 -6.40 3.74
C ILE A 322 -6.40 -6.29 2.86
N GLY A 323 -6.56 -5.72 1.66
CA GLY A 323 -5.44 -5.46 0.74
C GLY A 323 -4.32 -4.61 1.35
N MET A 324 -4.62 -3.77 2.35
CA MET A 324 -3.61 -2.99 3.07
C MET A 324 -2.65 -3.84 3.92
N CYS A 325 -3.01 -5.09 4.24
CA CYS A 325 -2.10 -6.01 4.94
C CYS A 325 -0.94 -6.47 4.04
N TYR A 326 -1.11 -6.45 2.71
CA TYR A 326 0.00 -6.70 1.77
C TYR A 326 1.09 -5.64 1.85
N ASP A 327 0.75 -4.42 2.28
CA ASP A 327 1.74 -3.34 2.46
C ASP A 327 2.84 -3.76 3.44
N ALA A 328 2.51 -4.54 4.48
CA ALA A 328 3.50 -5.05 5.41
C ALA A 328 4.55 -5.95 4.74
N ILE A 329 4.23 -6.55 3.60
CA ILE A 329 5.16 -7.44 2.87
C ILE A 329 5.86 -6.66 1.75
N PHE A 330 5.12 -5.92 0.93
CA PHE A 330 5.62 -5.35 -0.32
C PHE A 330 5.95 -3.86 -0.26
N SER A 331 5.46 -3.15 0.76
CA SER A 331 5.72 -1.72 0.98
C SER A 331 5.63 -1.39 2.48
N PRO A 332 6.53 -1.96 3.30
CA PRO A 332 6.46 -1.81 4.75
C PRO A 332 6.51 -0.35 5.18
N GLN A 333 5.66 -0.01 6.17
CA GLN A 333 5.57 1.33 6.72
C GLN A 333 6.65 1.57 7.75
N ILE A 334 7.44 2.62 7.54
CA ILE A 334 8.49 3.11 8.43
C ILE A 334 8.09 4.51 8.90
N ASN A 335 8.17 4.77 10.18
CA ASN A 335 7.89 6.08 10.76
C ASN A 335 9.03 7.07 10.48
N TYR A 336 8.78 8.37 10.64
CA TYR A 336 9.77 9.45 10.41
C TYR A 336 11.04 9.31 11.26
N ASP A 337 10.99 8.60 12.36
CA ASP A 337 12.10 8.36 13.31
C ASP A 337 12.73 6.95 13.15
N GLY A 338 12.35 6.21 12.12
CA GLY A 338 12.88 4.91 11.78
C GLY A 338 12.14 3.72 12.40
N ARG A 339 11.18 3.91 13.30
CA ARG A 339 10.42 2.79 13.86
C ARG A 339 9.64 2.04 12.79
N LEU A 340 9.68 0.71 12.84
CA LEU A 340 9.00 -0.16 11.91
C LEU A 340 7.54 -0.37 12.35
N LEU A 341 6.60 0.19 11.59
CA LEU A 341 5.16 0.05 11.84
C LEU A 341 4.55 -1.16 11.11
N GLY A 342 5.20 -1.66 10.07
CA GLY A 342 4.71 -2.76 9.24
C GLY A 342 3.74 -2.30 8.16
N CYS A 343 2.54 -1.82 8.49
CA CYS A 343 1.59 -1.30 7.50
C CYS A 343 1.01 0.08 7.90
N CYS A 344 0.30 0.72 6.99
CA CYS A 344 -0.26 2.05 7.18
C CYS A 344 -1.38 2.14 8.25
N MET A 345 -1.88 1.02 8.74
CA MET A 345 -2.96 0.97 9.74
C MET A 345 -2.45 0.87 11.17
N LEU A 346 -1.17 0.52 11.39
CA LEU A 346 -0.56 0.38 12.70
C LEU A 346 0.04 1.72 13.17
N TRP A 347 -0.81 2.60 13.70
CA TRP A 347 -0.39 3.89 14.25
C TRP A 347 -0.24 3.88 15.78
N HIS A 348 -0.79 2.89 16.45
CA HIS A 348 -0.83 2.76 17.91
C HIS A 348 0.18 1.76 18.49
N GLU A 349 0.78 0.94 17.63
CA GLU A 349 1.80 -0.04 17.97
C GLU A 349 2.88 -0.09 16.88
N ASP A 350 4.06 -0.59 17.24
CA ASP A 350 5.17 -0.85 16.32
C ASP A 350 5.82 -2.22 16.62
N PHE A 351 6.76 -2.63 15.81
CA PHE A 351 7.44 -3.91 15.98
C PHE A 351 8.55 -3.89 17.03
N GLY A 352 8.80 -2.75 17.69
CA GLY A 352 9.89 -2.59 18.65
C GLY A 352 11.27 -2.57 18.01
N MET A 353 11.36 -2.30 16.71
CA MET A 353 12.59 -2.25 15.92
C MET A 353 12.73 -0.91 15.21
N ASN A 354 13.99 -0.48 14.97
CA ASN A 354 14.28 0.77 14.28
C ASN A 354 15.14 0.53 13.03
N VAL A 355 14.54 0.78 11.87
CA VAL A 355 15.16 0.58 10.55
C VAL A 355 16.40 1.47 10.34
N PHE A 356 16.42 2.69 10.92
CA PHE A 356 17.56 3.60 10.76
C PHE A 356 18.76 3.17 11.60
N GLU A 357 18.53 2.47 12.69
CA GLU A 357 19.57 1.96 13.61
C GLU A 357 20.01 0.57 13.19
N GLU A 358 19.10 -0.36 13.10
CA GLU A 358 19.35 -1.79 12.89
C GLU A 358 19.52 -2.18 11.40
N GLY A 359 18.90 -1.40 10.47
CA GLY A 359 18.87 -1.70 9.04
C GLY A 359 17.54 -2.27 8.56
N LEU A 360 17.16 -1.96 7.31
CA LEU A 360 15.89 -2.41 6.73
C LEU A 360 15.84 -3.93 6.55
N GLU A 361 16.92 -4.50 6.02
CA GLU A 361 16.98 -5.94 5.74
C GLU A 361 16.93 -6.75 7.04
N GLU A 362 17.67 -6.33 8.06
CA GLU A 362 17.71 -6.99 9.37
C GLU A 362 16.35 -6.96 10.05
N THR A 363 15.70 -5.80 10.08
CA THR A 363 14.38 -5.65 10.75
C THR A 363 13.29 -6.44 10.04
N LEU A 364 13.23 -6.41 8.70
CA LEU A 364 12.23 -7.13 7.92
C LEU A 364 12.44 -8.66 7.92
N ASN A 365 13.64 -9.13 8.20
CA ASN A 365 13.97 -10.56 8.27
C ASN A 365 14.19 -11.04 9.71
N SER A 366 13.77 -10.25 10.71
CA SER A 366 13.74 -10.68 12.10
C SER A 366 12.73 -11.82 12.31
N PRO A 367 12.92 -12.69 13.31
CA PRO A 367 11.96 -13.75 13.62
C PRO A 367 10.55 -13.22 13.82
N LYS A 368 10.40 -12.08 14.52
CA LYS A 368 9.11 -11.43 14.76
C LYS A 368 8.41 -11.03 13.46
N TYR A 369 9.13 -10.40 12.53
CA TYR A 369 8.54 -9.96 11.27
C TYR A 369 8.21 -11.13 10.34
N ILE A 370 9.05 -12.17 10.30
CA ILE A 370 8.78 -13.40 9.54
C ILE A 370 7.53 -14.11 10.10
N GLN A 371 7.37 -14.22 11.42
CA GLN A 371 6.17 -14.77 12.02
C GLN A 371 4.91 -13.98 11.62
N MET A 372 5.00 -12.64 11.59
CA MET A 372 3.89 -11.80 11.10
C MET A 372 3.53 -12.14 9.65
N ILE A 373 4.52 -12.26 8.75
CA ILE A 373 4.27 -12.62 7.35
C ILE A 373 3.59 -14.00 7.28
N CYS A 374 4.12 -15.00 7.95
CA CYS A 374 3.58 -16.35 7.95
C CYS A 374 2.16 -16.42 8.54
N LEU A 375 1.88 -15.61 9.57
CA LEU A 375 0.55 -15.47 10.16
C LEU A 375 -0.46 -14.85 9.20
N LEU A 376 -0.09 -13.75 8.51
CA LEU A 376 -0.94 -13.08 7.51
C LEU A 376 -1.24 -13.99 6.30
N LEU A 377 -0.29 -14.84 5.93
CA LEU A 377 -0.41 -15.81 4.85
C LEU A 377 -1.09 -17.12 5.27
N GLY A 378 -1.40 -17.29 6.55
CA GLY A 378 -2.07 -18.49 7.08
C GLY A 378 -1.20 -19.73 7.15
N ALA A 379 0.12 -19.57 7.07
CA ALA A 379 1.08 -20.67 7.17
C ALA A 379 1.36 -21.09 8.63
N ILE A 380 1.10 -20.20 9.58
CA ILE A 380 1.11 -20.47 11.03
C ILE A 380 -0.15 -19.94 11.68
N SER A 381 -0.52 -20.49 12.81
CA SER A 381 -1.64 -20.05 13.64
C SER A 381 -1.19 -19.10 14.76
N MET A 382 -2.15 -18.43 15.42
CA MET A 382 -1.84 -17.57 16.58
C MET A 382 -1.19 -18.34 17.74
N ASP A 383 -1.52 -19.62 17.91
CA ASP A 383 -1.00 -20.45 18.99
C ASP A 383 0.48 -20.87 18.75
N GLU A 384 0.98 -20.71 17.53
CA GLU A 384 2.37 -20.99 17.15
C GLU A 384 3.28 -19.78 17.27
N LEU A 385 2.73 -18.60 17.60
CA LEU A 385 3.52 -17.39 17.79
C LEU A 385 4.41 -17.50 19.03
N THR A 386 5.67 -17.10 18.88
CA THR A 386 6.64 -17.04 19.99
C THR A 386 6.83 -15.62 20.51
N GLU A 387 6.31 -14.63 19.80
CA GLU A 387 6.39 -13.21 20.13
C GLU A 387 5.03 -12.54 19.96
N ASP A 388 4.84 -11.42 20.63
CA ASP A 388 3.66 -10.59 20.47
C ASP A 388 3.73 -9.80 19.15
N ILE A 389 2.78 -10.03 18.26
CA ILE A 389 2.74 -9.47 16.92
C ILE A 389 1.68 -8.36 16.85
N PRO A 390 2.05 -7.10 16.56
CA PRO A 390 1.11 -5.97 16.50
C PRO A 390 -0.13 -6.20 15.61
N CYS A 391 0.02 -6.95 14.53
CA CYS A 391 -1.08 -7.29 13.64
C CYS A 391 -2.21 -8.09 14.29
N THR A 392 -1.95 -8.82 15.38
CA THR A 392 -2.98 -9.59 16.12
C THR A 392 -3.94 -8.66 16.88
N HIS A 393 -3.47 -7.48 17.29
CA HIS A 393 -4.24 -6.44 17.98
C HIS A 393 -4.93 -5.48 17.02
N CYS A 394 -4.52 -5.44 15.77
CA CYS A 394 -5.14 -4.63 14.74
C CYS A 394 -6.60 -5.04 14.52
N GLU A 395 -7.53 -4.09 14.53
CA GLU A 395 -8.95 -4.38 14.36
C GLU A 395 -9.26 -5.12 13.05
N MET A 396 -8.58 -4.75 11.97
CA MET A 396 -8.73 -5.37 10.65
C MET A 396 -7.99 -6.71 10.56
N CYS A 397 -6.67 -6.70 10.76
CA CYS A 397 -5.84 -7.90 10.62
C CYS A 397 -6.22 -8.97 11.66
N GLY A 398 -6.34 -8.60 12.93
CA GLY A 398 -6.70 -9.52 14.00
C GLY A 398 -8.08 -10.16 13.80
N ARG A 399 -9.04 -9.41 13.22
CA ARG A 399 -10.35 -9.97 12.85
C ARG A 399 -10.22 -11.00 11.73
N ASN A 400 -9.44 -10.68 10.68
CA ASN A 400 -9.25 -11.59 9.55
C ASN A 400 -8.52 -12.86 9.97
N ILE A 401 -7.46 -12.75 10.77
CA ILE A 401 -6.72 -13.89 11.31
C ILE A 401 -7.66 -14.79 12.13
N ARG A 402 -8.43 -14.22 13.07
CA ARG A 402 -9.40 -14.98 13.88
C ARG A 402 -10.49 -15.66 13.03
N ASN A 403 -10.88 -15.06 11.93
CA ASN A 403 -11.86 -15.60 11.00
C ASN A 403 -11.22 -16.48 9.90
N LYS A 404 -9.94 -16.81 10.01
CA LYS A 404 -9.18 -17.61 9.04
C LYS A 404 -9.26 -17.05 7.60
N LYS A 405 -9.31 -15.73 7.48
CA LYS A 405 -9.25 -15.02 6.21
C LYS A 405 -7.82 -14.54 6.00
N PHE A 406 -7.06 -15.25 5.18
CA PHE A 406 -5.64 -15.02 4.96
C PHE A 406 -5.38 -14.29 3.64
N LEU A 407 -4.19 -13.68 3.53
CA LEU A 407 -3.70 -13.16 2.28
C LEU A 407 -3.30 -14.32 1.35
N TYR A 408 -3.45 -14.12 0.05
CA TYR A 408 -3.03 -15.07 -0.98
C TYR A 408 -1.90 -14.45 -1.82
N LEU A 409 -0.72 -15.04 -1.74
CA LEU A 409 0.44 -14.68 -2.56
C LEU A 409 0.48 -15.48 -3.85
#